data_0f6fe7cfb8a3bebebb5ab8486fbf0069
#
_entry.id   0f6fe7cfb8a3bebebb5ab8486fbf0069
#
_cell.length_a   1.000
_cell.length_b   1.000
_cell.length_c   1.000
_cell.angle_alpha   90.00
_cell.angle_beta   90.00
_cell.angle_gamma   90.00
#
_symmetry.space_group_name_H-M   'P 1'
#
loop_
_entity.id
_entity.type
_entity.pdbx_description
1 polymer ?
#
loop_
_entity_poly.entity_id
_entity_poly.type
_entity_poly.pdbx_seq_one_letter_code
_entity_poly.pdbx_strand_id
1 'polypeptide(L)'
;MINFISIETKAQQSAVQSEMDYYTLKTIAIPQDVKLEVGGIAVLPDGRIAASTRRGEIWIIQNAYGTGTTHFSKFASGLHEVLGLAYRDGAFYCTQRGELTKIEDKDGDGKADTFTPIALFQLSGN
;
A
#
# COMPACT_ATOMS: atom_id res chain seq x y z
N MET A 1 -1.76 -37.30 35.79
CA MET A 1 -0.64 -37.37 34.82
C MET A 1 -0.94 -36.82 33.42
N ILE A 2 -2.06 -36.19 33.23
CA ILE A 2 -2.53 -35.70 31.90
C ILE A 2 -2.57 -34.16 31.84
N ASN A 3 -2.13 -33.45 32.91
CA ASN A 3 -2.32 -32.00 33.03
C ASN A 3 -1.27 -31.14 32.33
N PHE A 4 -0.13 -31.68 31.88
CA PHE A 4 0.93 -30.89 31.24
C PHE A 4 0.57 -30.45 29.81
N ILE A 5 -0.10 -31.28 29.02
CA ILE A 5 -0.49 -30.98 27.63
C ILE A 5 -1.61 -29.94 27.61
N SER A 6 -2.54 -29.95 28.58
CA SER A 6 -3.64 -28.97 28.62
C SER A 6 -3.20 -27.55 29.06
N ILE A 7 -2.10 -27.42 29.80
CA ILE A 7 -1.53 -26.15 30.25
C ILE A 7 -0.81 -25.44 29.08
N GLU A 8 -0.05 -26.17 28.27
CA GLU A 8 0.61 -25.63 27.08
C GLU A 8 -0.42 -25.16 26.03
N THR A 9 -1.48 -25.90 25.82
CA THR A 9 -2.55 -25.51 24.88
C THR A 9 -3.30 -24.25 25.32
N LYS A 10 -3.56 -24.09 26.63
CA LYS A 10 -4.16 -22.86 27.16
C LYS A 10 -3.24 -21.66 27.10
N ALA A 11 -1.93 -21.80 27.30
CA ALA A 11 -0.95 -20.73 27.20
C ALA A 11 -0.80 -20.26 25.74
N GLN A 12 -0.81 -21.16 24.76
CA GLN A 12 -0.79 -20.82 23.34
C GLN A 12 -2.09 -20.15 22.89
N GLN A 13 -3.25 -20.61 23.32
CA GLN A 13 -4.53 -19.96 23.04
C GLN A 13 -4.63 -18.57 23.68
N SER A 14 -4.12 -18.39 24.89
CA SER A 14 -4.08 -17.10 25.57
C SER A 14 -3.14 -16.11 24.86
N ALA A 15 -1.99 -16.54 24.35
CA ALA A 15 -1.06 -15.71 23.59
C ALA A 15 -1.67 -15.27 22.24
N VAL A 16 -2.32 -16.18 21.52
CA VAL A 16 -2.99 -15.89 20.25
C VAL A 16 -4.18 -14.94 20.45
N GLN A 17 -4.98 -15.10 21.49
CA GLN A 17 -6.05 -14.15 21.82
C GLN A 17 -5.51 -12.77 22.19
N SER A 18 -4.38 -12.69 22.91
CA SER A 18 -3.74 -11.42 23.27
C SER A 18 -3.25 -10.64 22.05
N GLU A 19 -2.74 -11.30 21.02
CA GLU A 19 -2.34 -10.61 19.77
C GLU A 19 -3.55 -10.11 18.98
N MET A 20 -4.62 -10.86 18.91
CA MET A 20 -5.85 -10.47 18.22
C MET A 20 -6.57 -9.30 18.90
N ASP A 21 -6.38 -9.09 20.20
CA ASP A 21 -6.93 -7.94 20.93
C ASP A 21 -6.22 -6.62 20.55
N TYR A 22 -4.98 -6.69 20.08
CA TYR A 22 -4.19 -5.52 19.67
C TYR A 22 -4.23 -5.22 18.17
N TYR A 23 -4.52 -6.22 17.33
CA TYR A 23 -4.50 -6.07 15.87
C TYR A 23 -5.83 -6.52 15.26
N THR A 24 -6.58 -5.57 14.75
CA THR A 24 -7.79 -5.87 13.98
C THR A 24 -7.42 -6.06 12.51
N LEU A 25 -7.62 -7.28 12.00
CA LEU A 25 -7.51 -7.55 10.57
C LEU A 25 -8.81 -7.16 9.86
N LYS A 26 -8.70 -6.24 8.93
CA LYS A 26 -9.80 -5.85 8.06
C LYS A 26 -9.51 -6.28 6.63
N THR A 27 -10.40 -7.09 6.06
CA THR A 27 -10.34 -7.43 4.64
C THR A 27 -11.01 -6.35 3.81
N ILE A 28 -10.31 -5.81 2.84
CA ILE A 28 -10.83 -4.84 1.88
C ILE A 28 -11.21 -5.58 0.61
N ALA A 29 -12.47 -5.51 0.21
CA ALA A 29 -12.94 -6.09 -1.05
C ALA A 29 -12.37 -5.27 -2.22
N ILE A 30 -11.64 -5.93 -3.10
CA ILE A 30 -11.05 -5.32 -4.30
C ILE A 30 -12.07 -5.46 -5.44
N PRO A 31 -12.42 -4.37 -6.16
CA PRO A 31 -13.27 -4.43 -7.33
C PRO A 31 -12.68 -5.36 -8.41
N GLN A 32 -13.54 -6.02 -9.20
CA GLN A 32 -13.10 -7.02 -10.19
C GLN A 32 -12.23 -6.45 -11.31
N ASP A 33 -12.40 -5.17 -11.62
CA ASP A 33 -11.63 -4.43 -12.61
C ASP A 33 -10.29 -3.88 -12.08
N VAL A 34 -10.06 -3.95 -10.76
CA VAL A 34 -8.83 -3.51 -10.10
C VAL A 34 -7.93 -4.71 -9.83
N LYS A 35 -6.73 -4.68 -10.38
CA LYS A 35 -5.71 -5.71 -10.14
C LYS A 35 -4.56 -5.11 -9.32
N LEU A 36 -4.57 -5.39 -8.03
CA LEU A 36 -3.55 -4.93 -7.10
C LEU A 36 -2.44 -5.97 -6.93
N GLU A 37 -1.43 -5.90 -7.78
CA GLU A 37 -0.14 -6.56 -7.53
C GLU A 37 0.74 -5.56 -6.77
N VAL A 38 0.53 -5.44 -5.46
CA VAL A 38 1.08 -4.37 -4.63
C VAL A 38 2.60 -4.42 -4.58
N GLY A 39 3.24 -3.32 -5.00
CA GLY A 39 4.69 -3.09 -4.90
C GLY A 39 5.08 -2.16 -3.74
N GLY A 40 4.18 -1.29 -3.31
CA GLY A 40 4.39 -0.39 -2.19
C GLY A 40 3.08 0.20 -1.68
N ILE A 41 3.07 0.60 -0.40
CA ILE A 41 1.91 1.20 0.26
C ILE A 41 2.36 2.47 0.97
N ALA A 42 1.56 3.52 0.87
CA ALA A 42 1.71 4.73 1.65
C ALA A 42 0.37 5.12 2.29
N VAL A 43 0.44 5.61 3.52
CA VAL A 43 -0.73 6.18 4.21
C VAL A 43 -0.66 7.69 4.09
N LEU A 44 -1.75 8.28 3.59
CA LEU A 44 -1.87 9.73 3.44
C LEU A 44 -2.27 10.38 4.78
N PRO A 45 -1.97 11.68 4.97
CA PRO A 45 -2.32 12.40 6.20
C PRO A 45 -3.81 12.41 6.54
N ASP A 46 -4.68 12.27 5.55
CA ASP A 46 -6.14 12.20 5.72
C ASP A 46 -6.67 10.77 5.96
N GLY A 47 -5.78 9.79 6.10
CA GLY A 47 -6.12 8.39 6.37
C GLY A 47 -6.44 7.56 5.13
N ARG A 48 -6.39 8.13 3.92
CA ARG A 48 -6.46 7.32 2.69
C ARG A 48 -5.20 6.48 2.54
N ILE A 49 -5.32 5.37 1.84
CA ILE A 49 -4.20 4.51 1.51
C ILE A 49 -3.88 4.67 0.02
N ALA A 50 -2.61 4.81 -0.29
CA ALA A 50 -2.12 4.68 -1.65
C ALA A 50 -1.40 3.34 -1.83
N ALA A 51 -1.68 2.64 -2.92
CA ALA A 51 -1.02 1.40 -3.28
C ALA A 51 -0.45 1.51 -4.69
N SER A 52 0.86 1.30 -4.81
CA SER A 52 1.49 1.13 -6.12
C SER A 52 1.43 -0.32 -6.56
N THR A 53 1.39 -0.54 -7.88
CA THR A 53 1.32 -1.87 -8.45
C THR A 53 2.50 -2.14 -9.37
N ARG A 54 2.88 -3.41 -9.51
CA ARG A 54 3.90 -3.84 -10.47
C ARG A 54 3.50 -3.54 -11.93
N ARG A 55 2.20 -3.32 -12.17
CA ARG A 55 1.67 -2.91 -13.46
C ARG A 55 1.93 -1.44 -13.80
N GLY A 56 2.54 -0.68 -12.89
CA GLY A 56 2.85 0.73 -13.08
C GLY A 56 1.68 1.66 -12.79
N GLU A 57 0.83 1.31 -11.87
CA GLU A 57 -0.31 2.13 -11.44
C GLU A 57 -0.16 2.52 -9.97
N ILE A 58 -0.73 3.66 -9.60
CA ILE A 58 -0.95 4.06 -8.21
C ILE A 58 -2.46 4.22 -8.02
N TRP A 59 -3.00 3.51 -7.04
CA TRP A 59 -4.39 3.54 -6.66
C TRP A 59 -4.56 4.22 -5.31
N ILE A 60 -5.56 5.08 -5.19
CA ILE A 60 -6.00 5.66 -3.92
C ILE A 60 -7.20 4.88 -3.42
N ILE A 61 -7.11 4.44 -2.18
CA ILE A 61 -8.13 3.65 -1.50
C ILE A 61 -8.73 4.51 -0.40
N GLN A 62 -9.97 4.91 -0.57
CA GLN A 62 -10.71 5.72 0.39
C GLN A 62 -11.52 4.84 1.32
N ASN A 63 -11.71 5.30 2.54
CA ASN A 63 -12.50 4.62 3.58
C ASN A 63 -12.01 3.20 3.90
N ALA A 64 -10.70 2.97 3.81
CA ALA A 64 -10.09 1.67 4.10
C ALA A 64 -10.29 1.23 5.56
N TYR A 65 -10.30 2.18 6.49
CA TYR A 65 -10.48 1.94 7.93
C TYR A 65 -11.92 2.16 8.42
N GLY A 66 -12.78 2.74 7.58
CA GLY A 66 -14.16 3.05 7.94
C GLY A 66 -15.10 1.85 7.90
N THR A 67 -16.35 2.08 8.27
CA THR A 67 -17.44 1.08 8.24
C THR A 67 -18.24 1.08 6.94
N GLY A 68 -18.03 2.09 6.09
CA GLY A 68 -18.75 2.25 4.82
C GLY A 68 -18.04 1.56 3.64
N THR A 69 -18.52 1.85 2.45
CA THR A 69 -17.99 1.30 1.21
C THR A 69 -16.58 1.86 0.93
N THR A 70 -15.67 0.97 0.60
CA THR A 70 -14.31 1.34 0.17
C THR A 70 -14.34 1.73 -1.31
N HIS A 71 -13.71 2.86 -1.64
CA HIS A 71 -13.63 3.37 -3.01
C HIS A 71 -12.19 3.33 -3.51
N PHE A 72 -12.03 2.86 -4.74
CA PHE A 72 -10.74 2.81 -5.44
C PHE A 72 -10.74 3.83 -6.58
N SER A 73 -9.73 4.68 -6.63
CA SER A 73 -9.50 5.60 -7.74
C SER A 73 -8.07 5.49 -8.24
N LYS A 74 -7.89 5.46 -9.55
CA LYS A 74 -6.57 5.43 -10.17
C LYS A 74 -5.98 6.84 -10.16
N PHE A 75 -4.88 7.01 -9.46
CA PHE A 75 -4.14 8.27 -9.37
C PHE A 75 -3.10 8.43 -10.47
N ALA A 76 -2.36 7.38 -10.78
CA ALA A 76 -1.31 7.39 -11.81
C ALA A 76 -1.26 6.07 -12.56
N SER A 77 -0.75 6.11 -13.79
CA SER A 77 -0.50 4.94 -14.64
C SER A 77 0.70 5.17 -15.56
N GLY A 78 1.15 4.11 -16.23
CA GLY A 78 2.27 4.19 -17.17
C GLY A 78 3.65 4.18 -16.53
N LEU A 79 3.74 3.86 -15.23
CA LEU A 79 4.99 3.71 -14.52
C LEU A 79 5.64 2.34 -14.81
N HIS A 80 6.94 2.22 -14.59
CA HIS A 80 7.69 0.98 -14.82
C HIS A 80 7.94 0.20 -13.52
N GLU A 81 7.25 -0.93 -13.32
CA GLU A 81 7.48 -1.87 -12.22
C GLU A 81 7.71 -1.17 -10.87
N VAL A 82 6.69 -0.50 -10.36
CA VAL A 82 6.81 0.26 -9.10
C VAL A 82 6.98 -0.70 -7.94
N LEU A 83 8.13 -0.62 -7.25
CA LEU A 83 8.50 -1.50 -6.14
C LEU A 83 8.45 -0.81 -4.77
N GLY A 84 8.29 0.49 -4.73
CA GLY A 84 8.22 1.25 -3.49
C GLY A 84 7.37 2.50 -3.68
N LEU A 85 6.71 2.93 -2.61
CA LEU A 85 5.86 4.12 -2.62
C LEU A 85 6.01 4.86 -1.30
N ALA A 86 6.22 6.16 -1.37
CA ALA A 86 6.18 7.07 -0.23
C ALA A 86 5.34 8.30 -0.57
N TYR A 87 4.77 8.93 0.44
CA TYR A 87 4.04 10.19 0.32
C TYR A 87 4.63 11.23 1.25
N ARG A 88 4.94 12.40 0.72
CA ARG A 88 5.46 13.52 1.50
C ARG A 88 5.14 14.86 0.85
N ASP A 89 4.69 15.81 1.65
CA ASP A 89 4.49 17.22 1.26
C ASP A 89 3.64 17.37 -0.04
N GLY A 90 2.54 16.60 -0.13
CA GLY A 90 1.62 16.66 -1.27
C GLY A 90 2.03 15.87 -2.51
N ALA A 91 3.15 15.16 -2.48
CA ALA A 91 3.66 14.41 -3.62
C ALA A 91 3.90 12.94 -3.28
N PHE A 92 3.77 12.08 -4.28
CA PHE A 92 4.24 10.71 -4.21
C PHE A 92 5.67 10.60 -4.73
N TYR A 93 6.40 9.68 -4.14
CA TYR A 93 7.74 9.28 -4.55
C TYR A 93 7.72 7.78 -4.75
N CYS A 94 8.09 7.32 -5.93
CA CYS A 94 8.13 5.90 -6.23
C CYS A 94 9.46 5.48 -6.86
N THR A 95 9.91 4.29 -6.49
CA THR A 95 11.04 3.66 -7.17
C THR A 95 10.52 2.86 -8.36
N GLN A 96 11.05 3.16 -9.52
CA GLN A 96 10.85 2.43 -10.75
C GLN A 96 12.13 1.66 -11.11
N ARG A 97 12.09 0.86 -12.17
CA ARG A 97 13.22 0.02 -12.58
C ARG A 97 14.54 0.77 -12.75
N GLY A 98 14.53 2.01 -13.21
CA GLY A 98 15.74 2.80 -13.49
C GLY A 98 15.83 4.14 -12.78
N GLU A 99 14.81 4.50 -11.97
CA GLU A 99 14.77 5.85 -11.40
C GLU A 99 13.91 5.94 -10.13
N LEU A 100 14.17 7.01 -9.36
CA LEU A 100 13.27 7.54 -8.35
C LEU A 100 12.48 8.68 -8.97
N THR A 101 11.16 8.58 -8.98
CA THR A 101 10.26 9.56 -9.60
C THR A 101 9.39 10.24 -8.56
N LYS A 102 9.32 11.57 -8.62
CA LYS A 102 8.33 12.39 -7.91
C LYS A 102 7.09 12.54 -8.78
N ILE A 103 5.91 12.34 -8.20
CA ILE A 103 4.62 12.36 -8.90
C ILE A 103 3.69 13.31 -8.18
N GLU A 104 3.12 14.27 -8.91
CA GLU A 104 2.29 15.32 -8.36
C GLU A 104 0.97 15.43 -9.14
N ASP A 105 -0.07 15.80 -8.41
CA ASP A 105 -1.34 16.30 -8.91
C ASP A 105 -1.35 17.83 -8.63
N LYS A 106 -1.07 18.63 -9.65
CA LYS A 106 -0.93 20.09 -9.51
C LYS A 106 -2.24 20.83 -9.67
N ASP A 107 -3.17 20.28 -10.42
CA ASP A 107 -4.47 20.90 -10.65
C ASP A 107 -5.54 20.46 -9.63
N GLY A 108 -5.25 19.44 -8.82
CA GLY A 108 -6.11 18.99 -7.73
C GLY A 108 -7.30 18.12 -8.18
N ASP A 109 -7.25 17.53 -9.36
CA ASP A 109 -8.33 16.71 -9.90
C ASP A 109 -8.32 15.25 -9.36
N GLY A 110 -7.32 14.89 -8.55
CA GLY A 110 -7.14 13.55 -8.00
C GLY A 110 -6.37 12.60 -8.91
N LYS A 111 -5.76 13.10 -9.98
CA LYS A 111 -4.92 12.35 -10.90
C LYS A 111 -3.55 13.00 -11.04
N ALA A 112 -2.55 12.18 -11.27
CA ALA A 112 -1.20 12.66 -11.49
C ALA A 112 -1.09 13.35 -12.86
N ASP A 113 -0.55 14.57 -12.86
CA ASP A 113 -0.28 15.36 -14.07
C ASP A 113 1.21 15.63 -14.28
N THR A 114 2.04 15.49 -13.24
CA THR A 114 3.46 15.79 -13.29
C THR A 114 4.31 14.66 -12.77
N PHE A 115 5.28 14.23 -13.57
CA PHE A 115 6.22 13.16 -13.27
C PHE A 115 7.64 13.70 -13.41
N THR A 116 8.40 13.76 -12.31
CA THR A 116 9.75 14.35 -12.30
C THR A 116 10.75 13.30 -11.84
N PRO A 117 11.71 12.87 -12.67
CA PRO A 117 12.83 12.06 -12.25
C PRO A 117 13.69 12.82 -11.23
N ILE A 118 13.92 12.21 -10.07
CA ILE A 118 14.74 12.79 -9.00
C ILE A 118 16.14 12.20 -8.99
N ALA A 119 16.23 10.89 -9.22
CA ALA A 119 17.48 10.17 -9.29
C ALA A 119 17.39 9.05 -10.31
N LEU A 120 18.45 8.89 -11.09
CA LEU A 120 18.61 7.79 -12.02
C LEU A 120 19.49 6.71 -11.38
N PHE A 121 19.07 5.46 -11.49
CA PHE A 121 19.87 4.33 -11.03
C PHE A 121 20.68 3.78 -12.19
N GLN A 122 21.97 3.57 -11.96
CA GLN A 122 22.78 2.82 -12.91
C GLN A 122 22.33 1.37 -12.89
N LEU A 123 21.66 0.96 -13.95
CA LEU A 123 21.43 -0.47 -14.17
C LEU A 123 22.79 -1.06 -14.56
N SER A 124 23.38 -1.88 -13.68
CA SER A 124 24.54 -2.67 -14.02
C SER A 124 24.09 -3.71 -15.06
N GLY A 125 24.15 -3.32 -16.31
CA GLY A 125 24.00 -4.25 -17.43
C GLY A 125 25.38 -4.74 -17.82
N ASN A 126 25.62 -6.03 -17.67
CA ASN A 126 26.63 -6.73 -18.42
C ASN A 126 26.09 -7.01 -19.82
#